data_2986be3f714a58292b7a1368bfc1e3bf
#
_entry.id   2986be3f714a58292b7a1368bfc1e3bf
#
_cell.length_a   1.000
_cell.length_b   1.000
_cell.length_c   1.000
_cell.angle_alpha   90.00
_cell.angle_beta   90.00
_cell.angle_gamma   90.00
#
_symmetry.space_group_name_H-M   'P 1'
#
loop_
_entity.id
_entity.type
_entity.pdbx_description
1 polymer ?
#
loop_
_entity_poly.entity_id
_entity_poly.type
_entity_poly.pdbx_seq_one_letter_code
_entity_poly.pdbx_strand_id
1 'polypeptide(L)'
;MAMFGLPHWQLKSTSTESGVVAPDERLPFAQTAIMGVQHAVAMFGATVLMPILMGLDPNLSILMSGIGTLLFFFITGGRVPSYLGSSAAFVGVVIAATGFNGQGINPNISIALGGIIACGLVYTVIGLVVMKIGTRWIERLMPPVVTGAVVMAIGLNLAPIAVKSVSASAFDSWMAVMTVLCIGLVAVFTRGMIQRLLILVGLIVACLLYGVMTNVLGLGKAVDFTLVSHAAWFGLPHFSTPAFNGQAMMLIAPVAVILVAENLGHLKAVAGMTGRNMDPYMGRAFVGDGLATMLSGSVGGSGVTTYAENIGVMAVTKVYSTLVFVAAAVIAMLLXFSPKFGALIHTIPAPVIGGASIVVFGLIAVAGARIWVQNRVDLSQNGNLIMVAVTLVLGAGDFALTLGGFTLGGIGTATFGAILLNALLSRRLVDVPPPEVVHQEP
;
A
#
# COMPACT_ATOMS: atom_id res chain seq x y z
N MET A 1 -29.42 3.67 12.14
CA MET A 1 -28.34 2.92 11.49
C MET A 1 -28.82 2.01 10.37
N ALA A 2 -30.02 1.45 10.50
CA ALA A 2 -30.61 0.66 9.41
C ALA A 2 -30.77 1.45 8.09
N MET A 3 -30.84 2.77 8.19
CA MET A 3 -31.06 3.65 7.04
C MET A 3 -29.89 3.65 6.04
N PHE A 4 -28.69 3.21 6.46
CA PHE A 4 -27.51 3.19 5.59
C PHE A 4 -27.02 1.77 5.31
N GLY A 5 -27.81 0.75 5.66
CA GLY A 5 -27.42 -0.64 5.44
C GLY A 5 -26.26 -1.12 6.30
N LEU A 6 -25.95 -0.38 7.37
CA LEU A 6 -24.86 -0.77 8.26
C LEU A 6 -25.27 -1.92 9.18
N PRO A 7 -24.34 -2.81 9.54
CA PRO A 7 -24.68 -3.89 10.47
C PRO A 7 -24.93 -3.35 11.88
N HIS A 8 -25.63 -4.16 12.68
CA HIS A 8 -25.71 -3.95 14.10
C HIS A 8 -24.53 -4.70 14.73
N TRP A 9 -23.52 -3.93 15.17
CA TRP A 9 -22.33 -4.56 15.76
C TRP A 9 -22.70 -5.13 17.14
N GLN A 10 -22.75 -6.44 17.21
CA GLN A 10 -23.06 -7.13 18.45
C GLN A 10 -21.82 -7.14 19.34
N LEU A 11 -22.03 -6.78 20.62
CA LEU A 11 -20.93 -6.76 21.59
C LEU A 11 -20.43 -8.19 21.82
N LYS A 12 -19.13 -8.38 21.66
CA LYS A 12 -18.48 -9.66 21.92
C LYS A 12 -17.58 -9.53 23.15
N SER A 13 -17.83 -10.38 24.13
CA SER A 13 -17.01 -10.43 25.34
C SER A 13 -15.64 -11.04 25.00
N THR A 14 -14.59 -10.49 25.63
CA THR A 14 -13.24 -11.02 25.48
C THR A 14 -13.08 -12.40 26.09
N SER A 15 -14.08 -12.87 26.85
CA SER A 15 -14.04 -14.17 27.51
C SER A 15 -14.57 -15.32 26.65
N THR A 16 -14.93 -15.06 25.39
CA THR A 16 -15.45 -16.13 24.53
C THR A 16 -14.33 -17.07 24.09
N GLU A 17 -14.70 -18.34 23.97
CA GLU A 17 -13.74 -19.41 23.70
C GLU A 17 -13.04 -19.28 22.35
N SER A 18 -13.68 -18.68 21.35
CA SER A 18 -13.10 -18.58 20.01
C SER A 18 -12.03 -17.48 19.91
N GLY A 19 -12.11 -16.45 20.71
CA GLY A 19 -11.19 -15.32 20.65
C GLY A 19 -11.27 -14.50 19.36
N VAL A 20 -12.26 -14.78 18.50
CA VAL A 20 -12.40 -14.10 17.20
C VAL A 20 -13.53 -13.09 17.29
N VAL A 21 -13.29 -11.87 16.83
CA VAL A 21 -14.32 -10.84 16.72
C VAL A 21 -14.61 -10.64 15.22
N ALA A 22 -15.83 -10.97 14.80
CA ALA A 22 -16.24 -10.92 13.39
C ALA A 22 -16.42 -9.48 12.93
N PRO A 23 -16.47 -9.21 11.61
CA PRO A 23 -16.64 -7.85 11.11
C PRO A 23 -17.89 -7.14 11.64
N ASP A 24 -18.96 -7.85 11.91
CA ASP A 24 -20.22 -7.29 12.41
C ASP A 24 -20.34 -7.42 13.94
N GLU A 25 -19.26 -7.72 14.60
CA GLU A 25 -19.17 -7.74 16.07
C GLU A 25 -18.27 -6.61 16.53
N ARG A 26 -18.33 -6.30 17.83
CA ARG A 26 -17.45 -5.28 18.38
C ARG A 26 -17.00 -5.65 19.79
N LEU A 27 -15.84 -5.14 20.15
CA LEU A 27 -15.34 -5.14 21.50
C LEU A 27 -15.96 -3.96 22.29
N PRO A 28 -15.85 -3.95 23.61
CA PRO A 28 -16.19 -2.74 24.38
C PRO A 28 -15.47 -1.52 23.81
N PHE A 29 -16.07 -0.33 23.98
CA PHE A 29 -15.55 0.86 23.28
C PHE A 29 -14.11 1.18 23.66
N ALA A 30 -13.71 0.97 24.92
CA ALA A 30 -12.31 1.23 25.32
C ALA A 30 -11.35 0.31 24.57
N GLN A 31 -11.69 -0.97 24.44
CA GLN A 31 -10.86 -1.93 23.72
C GLN A 31 -10.86 -1.66 22.22
N THR A 32 -12.00 -1.22 21.69
CA THR A 32 -12.09 -0.80 20.28
C THR A 32 -11.13 0.37 20.02
N ALA A 33 -11.08 1.35 20.94
CA ALA A 33 -10.16 2.47 20.79
C ALA A 33 -8.71 2.02 20.84
N ILE A 34 -8.37 1.09 21.75
CA ILE A 34 -7.00 0.55 21.84
C ILE A 34 -6.63 -0.16 20.55
N MET A 35 -7.53 -0.98 19.99
CA MET A 35 -7.29 -1.65 18.72
C MET A 35 -7.15 -0.62 17.60
N GLY A 36 -7.93 0.47 17.65
CA GLY A 36 -7.79 1.56 16.70
C GLY A 36 -6.42 2.18 16.73
N VAL A 37 -5.86 2.38 17.92
CA VAL A 37 -4.49 2.88 18.08
C VAL A 37 -3.51 1.92 17.42
N GLN A 38 -3.67 0.62 17.64
CA GLN A 38 -2.78 -0.38 17.04
C GLN A 38 -2.83 -0.33 15.50
N HIS A 39 -4.01 -0.17 14.93
CA HIS A 39 -4.15 -0.06 13.49
C HIS A 39 -3.60 1.26 12.94
N ALA A 40 -3.79 2.35 13.67
CA ALA A 40 -3.20 3.63 13.28
C ALA A 40 -1.67 3.55 13.29
N VAL A 41 -1.11 2.89 14.28
CA VAL A 41 0.34 2.69 14.35
C VAL A 41 0.83 1.77 13.23
N ALA A 42 0.06 0.73 12.90
CA ALA A 42 0.45 -0.22 11.84
C ALA A 42 0.51 0.45 10.47
N MET A 43 -0.44 1.34 10.16
CA MET A 43 -0.45 2.02 8.85
C MET A 43 0.60 3.11 8.75
N PHE A 44 1.11 3.56 9.87
CA PHE A 44 1.85 4.82 9.95
C PHE A 44 3.11 4.81 9.08
N GLY A 45 3.89 3.73 9.15
CA GLY A 45 5.16 3.68 8.41
C GLY A 45 4.99 3.92 6.93
N ALA A 46 4.12 3.17 6.28
CA ALA A 46 3.91 3.31 4.84
C ALA A 46 3.18 4.61 4.49
N THR A 47 2.21 5.02 5.31
CA THR A 47 1.45 6.24 5.03
C THR A 47 2.33 7.49 5.12
N VAL A 48 3.38 7.46 5.93
CA VAL A 48 4.37 8.53 6.01
C VAL A 48 5.41 8.41 4.90
N LEU A 49 5.91 7.20 4.66
CA LEU A 49 7.03 6.96 3.77
C LEU A 49 6.67 7.29 2.31
N MET A 50 5.51 6.86 1.84
CA MET A 50 5.13 7.05 0.44
C MET A 50 5.03 8.54 0.07
N PRO A 51 4.32 9.40 0.85
CA PRO A 51 4.29 10.81 0.48
C PRO A 51 5.66 11.48 0.54
N ILE A 52 6.53 11.10 1.47
CA ILE A 52 7.89 11.66 1.50
C ILE A 52 8.62 11.37 0.20
N LEU A 53 8.51 10.14 -0.31
CA LEU A 53 9.17 9.75 -1.56
C LEU A 53 8.64 10.54 -2.76
N MET A 54 7.39 10.98 -2.71
CA MET A 54 6.76 11.77 -3.78
C MET A 54 6.87 13.27 -3.57
N GLY A 55 7.35 13.70 -2.39
CA GLY A 55 7.42 15.13 -2.06
C GLY A 55 6.09 15.72 -1.63
N LEU A 56 5.18 14.89 -1.14
CA LEU A 56 3.88 15.32 -0.61
C LEU A 56 3.97 15.58 0.89
N ASP A 57 2.96 16.29 1.43
CA ASP A 57 2.87 16.55 2.86
C ASP A 57 2.43 15.26 3.59
N PRO A 58 3.28 14.71 4.47
CA PRO A 58 2.88 13.49 5.20
C PRO A 58 1.68 13.71 6.12
N ASN A 59 1.54 14.89 6.72
CA ASN A 59 0.37 15.17 7.57
C ASN A 59 -0.91 15.12 6.79
N LEU A 60 -0.91 15.71 5.59
CA LEU A 60 -2.09 15.66 4.72
C LEU A 60 -2.40 14.22 4.30
N SER A 61 -1.36 13.43 4.04
CA SER A 61 -1.56 12.04 3.65
C SER A 61 -2.15 11.22 4.80
N ILE A 62 -1.73 11.49 6.02
CA ILE A 62 -2.33 10.83 7.19
C ILE A 62 -3.80 11.23 7.32
N LEU A 63 -4.10 12.53 7.17
CA LEU A 63 -5.50 13.00 7.22
C LEU A 63 -6.34 12.30 6.16
N MET A 64 -5.84 12.24 4.92
CA MET A 64 -6.61 11.65 3.83
C MET A 64 -6.70 10.13 3.95
N SER A 65 -5.76 9.48 4.62
CA SER A 65 -5.91 8.06 4.92
C SER A 65 -7.09 7.83 5.86
N GLY A 66 -7.24 8.68 6.86
CA GLY A 66 -8.38 8.58 7.78
C GLY A 66 -9.70 8.86 7.10
N ILE A 67 -9.76 9.96 6.34
CA ILE A 67 -10.98 10.31 5.61
C ILE A 67 -11.33 9.22 4.59
N GLY A 68 -10.31 8.72 3.87
CA GLY A 68 -10.52 7.66 2.89
C GLY A 68 -11.01 6.36 3.52
N THR A 69 -10.47 6.02 4.69
CA THR A 69 -10.91 4.83 5.42
C THR A 69 -12.37 4.96 5.84
N LEU A 70 -12.79 6.13 6.33
CA LEU A 70 -14.21 6.36 6.68
C LEU A 70 -15.10 6.28 5.45
N LEU A 71 -14.68 6.88 4.35
CA LEU A 71 -15.44 6.83 3.11
C LEU A 71 -15.60 5.38 2.63
N PHE A 72 -14.51 4.62 2.66
CA PHE A 72 -14.53 3.20 2.31
C PHE A 72 -15.49 2.43 3.23
N PHE A 73 -15.43 2.71 4.53
CA PHE A 73 -16.30 2.07 5.50
C PHE A 73 -17.78 2.27 5.14
N PHE A 74 -18.17 3.52 4.84
CA PHE A 74 -19.56 3.80 4.51
C PHE A 74 -19.97 3.21 3.16
N ILE A 75 -19.10 3.29 2.16
CA ILE A 75 -19.43 2.78 0.82
C ILE A 75 -19.54 1.26 0.83
N THR A 76 -18.70 0.56 1.61
CA THR A 76 -18.80 -0.91 1.73
C THR A 76 -19.86 -1.35 2.74
N GLY A 77 -20.59 -0.40 3.33
CA GLY A 77 -21.66 -0.72 4.28
C GLY A 77 -21.18 -1.28 5.60
N GLY A 78 -19.95 -0.96 6.01
CA GLY A 78 -19.39 -1.45 7.25
C GLY A 78 -19.08 -2.95 7.25
N ARG A 79 -18.99 -3.55 6.05
CA ARG A 79 -18.84 -5.01 5.91
C ARG A 79 -17.41 -5.46 5.65
N VAL A 80 -16.53 -4.56 5.22
CA VAL A 80 -15.16 -4.94 4.83
C VAL A 80 -14.18 -4.29 5.80
N PRO A 81 -13.52 -5.09 6.67
CA PRO A 81 -12.53 -4.52 7.58
C PRO A 81 -11.25 -4.20 6.80
N SER A 82 -10.92 -2.92 6.71
CA SER A 82 -9.70 -2.50 6.01
C SER A 82 -9.33 -1.07 6.41
N TYR A 83 -8.05 -0.78 6.36
CA TYR A 83 -7.51 0.58 6.47
C TYR A 83 -6.95 0.99 5.11
N LEU A 84 -7.20 2.24 4.72
CA LEU A 84 -6.67 2.81 3.48
C LEU A 84 -5.56 3.79 3.78
N GLY A 85 -4.42 3.62 3.12
CA GLY A 85 -3.31 4.55 3.25
C GLY A 85 -2.65 4.80 1.91
N SER A 86 -1.59 5.59 1.92
CA SER A 86 -0.89 6.01 0.70
C SER A 86 -0.39 4.81 -0.09
N SER A 87 -0.68 4.80 -1.38
CA SER A 87 -0.35 3.66 -2.25
C SER A 87 1.04 3.79 -2.84
N ALA A 88 1.82 2.71 -2.73
CA ALA A 88 3.14 2.62 -3.36
C ALA A 88 3.05 2.62 -4.88
N ALA A 89 1.92 2.24 -5.45
CA ALA A 89 1.77 2.17 -6.90
C ALA A 89 1.88 3.53 -7.58
N PHE A 90 1.67 4.62 -6.84
CA PHE A 90 1.77 5.97 -7.39
C PHE A 90 3.18 6.54 -7.37
N VAL A 91 4.11 5.98 -6.59
CA VAL A 91 5.41 6.62 -6.36
C VAL A 91 6.18 6.80 -7.67
N GLY A 92 6.33 5.74 -8.44
CA GLY A 92 7.09 5.82 -9.68
C GLY A 92 6.50 6.77 -10.71
N VAL A 93 5.17 6.72 -10.90
CA VAL A 93 4.51 7.55 -11.92
C VAL A 93 4.43 9.01 -11.48
N VAL A 94 4.30 9.30 -10.19
CA VAL A 94 4.34 10.69 -9.70
C VAL A 94 5.73 11.27 -9.92
N ILE A 95 6.78 10.53 -9.59
CA ILE A 95 8.15 10.98 -9.83
C ILE A 95 8.37 11.23 -11.33
N ALA A 96 7.92 10.30 -12.18
CA ALA A 96 8.08 10.46 -13.63
C ALA A 96 7.32 11.67 -14.17
N ALA A 97 6.09 11.90 -13.67
CA ALA A 97 5.27 13.01 -14.15
C ALA A 97 5.80 14.36 -13.72
N THR A 98 6.42 14.45 -12.54
CA THR A 98 6.83 15.73 -11.94
C THR A 98 8.32 16.02 -12.04
N GLY A 99 9.14 15.02 -12.35
CA GLY A 99 10.59 15.16 -12.33
C GLY A 99 11.17 15.39 -10.95
N PHE A 100 10.50 14.90 -9.91
CA PHE A 100 10.90 15.14 -8.51
C PHE A 100 12.29 14.58 -8.23
N ASN A 101 13.12 15.38 -7.58
CA ASN A 101 14.51 15.00 -7.29
C ASN A 101 14.68 14.19 -6.00
N GLY A 102 13.60 13.95 -5.27
CA GLY A 102 13.63 13.14 -4.06
C GLY A 102 13.86 13.90 -2.77
N GLN A 103 13.98 15.20 -2.81
CA GLN A 103 14.26 15.99 -1.61
C GLN A 103 13.23 17.10 -1.42
N GLY A 104 12.72 17.19 -0.20
CA GLY A 104 11.83 18.25 0.22
C GLY A 104 10.45 18.18 -0.37
N ILE A 105 9.84 19.31 -0.60
CA ILE A 105 8.51 19.42 -1.18
C ILE A 105 8.62 19.37 -2.69
N ASN A 106 7.74 18.62 -3.33
CA ASN A 106 7.71 18.51 -4.80
C ASN A 106 7.09 19.78 -5.37
N PRO A 107 7.86 20.60 -6.12
CA PRO A 107 7.32 21.87 -6.64
C PRO A 107 6.31 21.67 -7.74
N ASN A 108 6.25 20.50 -8.38
CA ASN A 108 5.34 20.22 -9.49
C ASN A 108 4.21 19.29 -9.10
N ILE A 109 3.88 19.19 -7.81
CA ILE A 109 2.93 18.20 -7.33
C ILE A 109 1.54 18.41 -7.95
N SER A 110 1.17 19.66 -8.25
CA SER A 110 -0.16 19.94 -8.83
C SER A 110 -0.43 19.14 -10.10
N ILE A 111 0.61 18.95 -10.93
CA ILE A 111 0.48 18.17 -12.17
C ILE A 111 0.12 16.72 -11.85
N ALA A 112 0.77 16.13 -10.85
CA ALA A 112 0.49 14.76 -10.45
C ALA A 112 -0.89 14.60 -9.83
N LEU A 113 -1.35 15.63 -9.11
CA LEU A 113 -2.66 15.55 -8.44
C LEU A 113 -3.80 15.35 -9.42
N GLY A 114 -3.76 16.04 -10.56
CA GLY A 114 -4.75 15.83 -11.63
C GLY A 114 -4.73 14.40 -12.14
N GLY A 115 -3.53 13.82 -12.27
CA GLY A 115 -3.38 12.42 -12.66
C GLY A 115 -3.94 11.46 -11.63
N ILE A 116 -3.71 11.76 -10.36
CA ILE A 116 -4.25 10.94 -9.25
C ILE A 116 -5.79 10.97 -9.28
N ILE A 117 -6.37 12.15 -9.52
CA ILE A 117 -7.82 12.26 -9.66
C ILE A 117 -8.32 11.42 -10.84
N ALA A 118 -7.63 11.50 -11.99
CA ALA A 118 -7.99 10.70 -13.16
C ALA A 118 -7.94 9.20 -12.85
N CYS A 119 -6.90 8.76 -12.14
CA CYS A 119 -6.77 7.37 -11.72
C CYS A 119 -7.95 6.97 -10.81
N GLY A 120 -8.30 7.82 -9.85
CA GLY A 120 -9.42 7.57 -8.96
C GLY A 120 -10.74 7.45 -9.70
N LEU A 121 -10.93 8.28 -10.73
CA LEU A 121 -12.12 8.23 -11.56
C LEU A 121 -12.20 6.90 -12.33
N VAL A 122 -11.10 6.48 -12.97
CA VAL A 122 -11.07 5.21 -13.69
C VAL A 122 -11.35 4.04 -12.72
N TYR A 123 -10.75 4.07 -11.55
CA TYR A 123 -10.95 3.03 -10.55
C TYR A 123 -12.41 3.00 -10.07
N THR A 124 -13.00 4.18 -9.86
CA THR A 124 -14.41 4.28 -9.47
C THR A 124 -15.31 3.66 -10.56
N VAL A 125 -15.03 3.97 -11.83
CA VAL A 125 -15.80 3.41 -12.94
C VAL A 125 -15.67 1.88 -12.98
N ILE A 126 -14.45 1.37 -12.79
CA ILE A 126 -14.24 -0.08 -12.73
C ILE A 126 -15.06 -0.68 -11.60
N GLY A 127 -15.08 -0.03 -10.43
CA GLY A 127 -15.87 -0.48 -9.30
C GLY A 127 -17.36 -0.51 -9.58
N LEU A 128 -17.88 0.52 -10.27
CA LEU A 128 -19.28 0.55 -10.66
C LEU A 128 -19.63 -0.58 -11.62
N VAL A 129 -18.74 -0.88 -12.57
CA VAL A 129 -18.92 -2.00 -13.49
C VAL A 129 -18.95 -3.32 -12.71
N VAL A 130 -18.05 -3.47 -11.75
CA VAL A 130 -18.00 -4.69 -10.92
C VAL A 130 -19.28 -4.83 -10.09
N MET A 131 -19.80 -3.71 -9.56
CA MET A 131 -21.06 -3.75 -8.83
C MET A 131 -22.21 -4.29 -9.70
N LYS A 132 -22.20 -3.96 -10.98
CA LYS A 132 -23.27 -4.31 -11.88
C LYS A 132 -23.14 -5.73 -12.44
N ILE A 133 -21.93 -6.13 -12.87
CA ILE A 133 -21.75 -7.41 -13.58
C ILE A 133 -20.86 -8.42 -12.83
N GLY A 134 -20.38 -8.06 -11.64
CA GLY A 134 -19.64 -9.00 -10.79
C GLY A 134 -18.15 -9.02 -11.07
N THR A 135 -17.45 -9.98 -10.44
CA THR A 135 -15.99 -10.03 -10.41
C THR A 135 -15.39 -11.06 -11.36
N ARG A 136 -16.20 -11.96 -11.96
CA ARG A 136 -15.66 -13.08 -12.75
C ARG A 136 -14.77 -12.60 -13.91
N TRP A 137 -15.20 -11.52 -14.60
CA TRP A 137 -14.42 -11.02 -15.73
C TRP A 137 -13.05 -10.52 -15.30
N ILE A 138 -12.97 -9.87 -14.11
CA ILE A 138 -11.70 -9.42 -13.57
C ILE A 138 -10.83 -10.61 -13.19
N GLU A 139 -11.41 -11.61 -12.55
CA GLU A 139 -10.67 -12.80 -12.12
C GLU A 139 -10.13 -13.58 -13.31
N ARG A 140 -10.83 -13.55 -14.44
CA ARG A 140 -10.33 -14.16 -15.68
C ARG A 140 -9.16 -13.39 -16.27
N LEU A 141 -9.25 -12.04 -16.26
CA LEU A 141 -8.17 -11.19 -16.76
C LEU A 141 -6.96 -11.23 -15.84
N MET A 142 -7.19 -11.35 -14.55
CA MET A 142 -6.17 -11.24 -13.51
C MET A 142 -6.24 -12.42 -12.56
N PRO A 143 -5.95 -13.65 -13.05
CA PRO A 143 -5.84 -14.78 -12.11
C PRO A 143 -4.63 -14.58 -11.19
N PRO A 144 -4.48 -15.40 -10.14
CA PRO A 144 -3.38 -15.21 -9.19
C PRO A 144 -1.99 -15.15 -9.80
N VAL A 145 -1.72 -15.84 -10.91
CA VAL A 145 -0.42 -15.74 -11.55
C VAL A 145 -0.17 -14.31 -12.04
N VAL A 146 -1.21 -13.63 -12.54
CA VAL A 146 -1.12 -12.24 -13.00
C VAL A 146 -1.03 -11.28 -11.80
N THR A 147 -1.93 -11.41 -10.83
CA THR A 147 -1.94 -10.49 -9.69
C THR A 147 -0.64 -10.57 -8.89
N GLY A 148 -0.11 -11.77 -8.71
CA GLY A 148 1.18 -11.92 -8.03
C GLY A 148 2.31 -11.25 -8.79
N ALA A 149 2.34 -11.43 -10.12
CA ALA A 149 3.37 -10.80 -10.95
C ALA A 149 3.28 -9.28 -10.91
N VAL A 150 2.06 -8.73 -10.98
CA VAL A 150 1.85 -7.28 -10.94
C VAL A 150 2.29 -6.70 -9.60
N VAL A 151 1.90 -7.32 -8.50
CA VAL A 151 2.29 -6.85 -7.16
C VAL A 151 3.82 -6.91 -7.00
N MET A 152 4.44 -8.01 -7.44
CA MET A 152 5.90 -8.11 -7.39
C MET A 152 6.55 -7.03 -8.24
N ALA A 153 5.99 -6.74 -9.42
CA ALA A 153 6.53 -5.70 -10.30
C ALA A 153 6.45 -4.31 -9.65
N ILE A 154 5.40 -4.04 -8.86
CA ILE A 154 5.32 -2.76 -8.12
C ILE A 154 6.55 -2.60 -7.23
N GLY A 155 6.84 -3.60 -6.42
CA GLY A 155 7.98 -3.53 -5.52
C GLY A 155 9.31 -3.40 -6.27
N LEU A 156 9.50 -4.19 -7.32
CA LEU A 156 10.74 -4.18 -8.09
C LEU A 156 10.91 -2.87 -8.89
N ASN A 157 9.82 -2.28 -9.35
CA ASN A 157 9.89 -1.00 -10.07
C ASN A 157 10.45 0.11 -9.17
N LEU A 158 10.16 0.02 -7.88
CA LEU A 158 10.58 1.04 -6.91
C LEU A 158 11.99 0.79 -6.37
N ALA A 159 12.59 -0.37 -6.65
CA ALA A 159 13.91 -0.71 -6.12
C ALA A 159 15.00 0.31 -6.50
N PRO A 160 15.10 0.77 -7.76
CA PRO A 160 16.12 1.77 -8.08
C PRO A 160 15.94 3.09 -7.31
N ILE A 161 14.69 3.49 -7.03
CA ILE A 161 14.42 4.71 -6.27
C ILE A 161 14.98 4.56 -4.85
N ALA A 162 14.72 3.43 -4.21
CA ALA A 162 15.22 3.19 -2.85
C ALA A 162 16.75 3.14 -2.81
N VAL A 163 17.36 2.42 -3.73
CA VAL A 163 18.82 2.26 -3.77
C VAL A 163 19.49 3.61 -4.04
N LYS A 164 18.96 4.39 -4.99
CA LYS A 164 19.52 5.70 -5.31
C LYS A 164 19.45 6.64 -4.11
N SER A 165 18.37 6.57 -3.32
CA SER A 165 18.18 7.46 -2.18
C SER A 165 19.21 7.26 -1.08
N VAL A 166 19.88 6.09 -1.02
CA VAL A 166 20.87 5.80 0.02
C VAL A 166 22.30 5.80 -0.51
N SER A 167 22.51 6.19 -1.76
CA SER A 167 23.82 6.09 -2.42
C SER A 167 24.56 7.41 -2.50
N ALA A 168 24.11 8.45 -1.79
CA ALA A 168 24.73 9.79 -1.86
C ALA A 168 26.14 9.83 -1.26
N SER A 169 26.40 9.02 -0.23
CA SER A 169 27.70 8.95 0.42
C SER A 169 27.86 7.58 1.06
N ALA A 170 29.11 7.26 1.43
CA ALA A 170 29.38 5.99 2.14
C ALA A 170 28.68 5.99 3.49
N PHE A 171 28.65 7.11 4.20
CA PHE A 171 27.97 7.20 5.49
C PHE A 171 26.47 6.90 5.32
N ASP A 172 25.83 7.51 4.31
CA ASP A 172 24.41 7.28 4.05
C ASP A 172 24.14 5.81 3.76
N SER A 173 25.01 5.17 2.95
CA SER A 173 24.83 3.74 2.64
C SER A 173 24.94 2.88 3.89
N TRP A 174 25.89 3.18 4.78
CA TRP A 174 26.02 2.43 6.03
C TRP A 174 24.83 2.67 6.96
N MET A 175 24.30 3.89 6.98
CA MET A 175 23.10 4.18 7.79
C MET A 175 21.87 3.45 7.25
N ALA A 176 21.80 3.27 5.92
CA ALA A 176 20.75 2.45 5.33
C ALA A 176 20.88 0.99 5.72
N VAL A 177 22.12 0.46 5.73
CA VAL A 177 22.39 -0.91 6.20
C VAL A 177 21.93 -1.05 7.66
N MET A 178 22.29 -0.08 8.49
CA MET A 178 21.90 -0.08 9.90
C MET A 178 20.36 -0.12 10.02
N THR A 179 19.65 0.67 9.20
CA THR A 179 18.20 0.72 9.23
C THR A 179 17.59 -0.63 8.83
N VAL A 180 18.11 -1.24 7.76
CA VAL A 180 17.64 -2.56 7.33
C VAL A 180 17.84 -3.59 8.44
N LEU A 181 19.01 -3.54 9.10
CA LEU A 181 19.30 -4.48 10.19
C LEU A 181 18.36 -4.23 11.38
N CYS A 182 18.07 -2.97 11.73
CA CYS A 182 17.13 -2.67 12.81
C CYS A 182 15.76 -3.29 12.52
N ILE A 183 15.26 -3.09 11.31
CA ILE A 183 13.95 -3.64 10.93
C ILE A 183 13.98 -5.17 10.94
N GLY A 184 15.04 -5.75 10.41
CA GLY A 184 15.19 -7.21 10.37
C GLY A 184 15.28 -7.83 11.75
N LEU A 185 16.02 -7.19 12.67
CA LEU A 185 16.12 -7.68 14.03
C LEU A 185 14.79 -7.60 14.77
N VAL A 186 14.03 -6.52 14.55
CA VAL A 186 12.69 -6.42 15.12
C VAL A 186 11.80 -7.54 14.57
N ALA A 187 11.89 -7.82 13.27
CA ALA A 187 11.07 -8.85 12.63
C ALA A 187 11.33 -10.25 13.20
N VAL A 188 12.58 -10.54 13.55
CA VAL A 188 12.99 -11.89 13.95
C VAL A 188 13.05 -12.09 15.45
N PHE A 189 13.51 -11.07 16.19
CA PHE A 189 13.81 -11.25 17.63
C PHE A 189 12.74 -10.67 18.55
N THR A 190 11.61 -10.18 18.02
CA THR A 190 10.47 -9.76 18.83
C THR A 190 9.27 -10.62 18.49
N ARG A 191 8.24 -10.52 19.33
CA ARG A 191 7.02 -11.32 19.18
C ARG A 191 5.79 -10.44 19.33
N GLY A 192 4.68 -10.95 18.84
CA GLY A 192 3.39 -10.30 18.98
C GLY A 192 3.28 -8.99 18.23
N MET A 193 2.76 -7.97 18.88
CA MET A 193 2.46 -6.72 18.21
C MET A 193 3.73 -5.96 17.78
N ILE A 194 4.79 -6.01 18.59
CA ILE A 194 6.05 -5.34 18.23
C ILE A 194 6.59 -5.90 16.90
N GLN A 195 6.53 -7.23 16.75
CA GLN A 195 6.97 -7.87 15.51
C GLN A 195 6.13 -7.41 14.33
N ARG A 196 4.81 -7.25 14.50
CA ARG A 196 3.94 -6.79 13.42
C ARG A 196 4.20 -5.35 13.03
N LEU A 197 4.64 -4.52 13.98
CA LEU A 197 4.97 -3.12 13.73
C LEU A 197 6.44 -2.94 13.33
N LEU A 198 7.03 -3.92 12.68
CA LEU A 198 8.46 -3.97 12.42
C LEU A 198 9.00 -2.75 11.68
N ILE A 199 8.25 -2.19 10.75
CA ILE A 199 8.70 -1.00 10.03
C ILE A 199 8.75 0.21 10.97
N LEU A 200 7.69 0.47 11.71
CA LEU A 200 7.65 1.62 12.60
C LEU A 200 8.68 1.49 13.73
N VAL A 201 8.73 0.34 14.40
CA VAL A 201 9.67 0.13 15.50
C VAL A 201 11.11 0.19 14.97
N GLY A 202 11.36 -0.44 13.82
CA GLY A 202 12.68 -0.38 13.20
C GLY A 202 13.10 1.03 12.82
N LEU A 203 12.15 1.83 12.29
CA LEU A 203 12.39 3.24 11.97
C LEU A 203 12.76 4.03 13.22
N ILE A 204 12.01 3.84 14.32
CA ILE A 204 12.27 4.56 15.56
C ILE A 204 13.66 4.22 16.09
N VAL A 205 14.00 2.93 16.14
CA VAL A 205 15.31 2.49 16.63
C VAL A 205 16.42 3.05 15.72
N ALA A 206 16.23 2.99 14.40
CA ALA A 206 17.24 3.50 13.46
C ALA A 206 17.41 5.01 13.59
N CYS A 207 16.32 5.76 13.80
CA CYS A 207 16.41 7.21 14.03
C CYS A 207 17.17 7.53 15.30
N LEU A 208 16.92 6.77 16.36
CA LEU A 208 17.64 6.98 17.63
C LEU A 208 19.14 6.69 17.46
N LEU A 209 19.48 5.60 16.78
CA LEU A 209 20.89 5.26 16.53
C LEU A 209 21.55 6.29 15.62
N TYR A 210 20.84 6.74 14.58
CA TYR A 210 21.36 7.80 13.71
C TYR A 210 21.62 9.08 14.49
N GLY A 211 20.69 9.45 15.38
CA GLY A 211 20.85 10.64 16.22
C GLY A 211 22.07 10.52 17.14
N VAL A 212 22.29 9.35 17.71
CA VAL A 212 23.47 9.11 18.54
C VAL A 212 24.75 9.26 17.70
N MET A 213 24.77 8.66 16.51
CA MET A 213 25.96 8.69 15.67
C MET A 213 26.26 10.09 15.12
N THR A 214 25.24 10.92 14.88
CA THR A 214 25.44 12.24 14.28
C THR A 214 25.43 13.35 15.31
N ASN A 215 24.39 13.44 16.14
CA ASN A 215 24.27 14.56 17.09
C ASN A 215 25.20 14.41 18.30
N VAL A 216 25.51 13.17 18.72
CA VAL A 216 26.37 12.92 19.88
C VAL A 216 27.81 12.68 19.44
N LEU A 217 28.04 11.77 18.48
CA LEU A 217 29.39 11.38 18.07
C LEU A 217 29.94 12.20 16.91
N GLY A 218 29.12 13.01 16.24
CA GLY A 218 29.57 13.91 15.19
C GLY A 218 30.01 13.24 13.90
N LEU A 219 29.51 12.05 13.60
CA LEU A 219 29.97 11.27 12.43
C LEU A 219 29.34 11.69 11.12
N GLY A 220 28.27 12.48 11.15
CA GLY A 220 27.59 12.94 9.95
C GLY A 220 26.74 14.15 10.23
N LYS A 221 25.85 14.50 9.30
CA LYS A 221 25.01 15.67 9.46
C LYS A 221 24.01 15.46 10.60
N ALA A 222 24.07 16.33 11.61
CA ALA A 222 23.20 16.24 12.77
C ALA A 222 21.74 16.48 12.38
N VAL A 223 20.85 15.79 13.08
CA VAL A 223 19.41 16.00 12.93
C VAL A 223 19.04 17.35 13.54
N ASP A 224 18.33 18.17 12.78
CA ASP A 224 17.93 19.51 13.21
C ASP A 224 16.48 19.48 13.70
N PHE A 225 16.30 19.74 14.99
CA PHE A 225 14.97 19.72 15.62
C PHE A 225 14.37 21.14 15.76
N THR A 226 14.96 22.15 15.10
CA THR A 226 14.45 23.51 15.20
C THR A 226 13.01 23.64 14.73
N LEU A 227 12.69 23.00 13.60
CA LEU A 227 11.33 23.06 13.07
C LEU A 227 10.32 22.41 14.03
N VAL A 228 10.74 21.35 14.73
CA VAL A 228 9.85 20.69 15.70
C VAL A 228 9.56 21.62 16.87
N SER A 229 10.59 22.27 17.39
CA SER A 229 10.45 23.13 18.56
C SER A 229 9.59 24.37 18.26
N HIS A 230 9.63 24.87 17.03
CA HIS A 230 8.87 26.06 16.64
C HIS A 230 7.50 25.76 16.05
N ALA A 231 7.21 24.51 15.72
CA ALA A 231 5.93 24.16 15.11
C ALA A 231 4.79 24.20 16.12
N ALA A 232 3.60 24.57 15.64
CA ALA A 232 2.41 24.61 16.47
C ALA A 232 1.94 23.20 16.81
N TRP A 233 1.34 23.05 17.99
CA TRP A 233 0.74 21.78 18.38
C TRP A 233 -0.50 21.46 17.53
N PHE A 234 -1.28 22.48 17.17
CA PHE A 234 -2.52 22.35 16.41
C PHE A 234 -2.50 23.26 15.21
N GLY A 235 -2.95 22.78 14.07
CA GLY A 235 -3.03 23.56 12.85
C GLY A 235 -3.47 22.70 11.68
N LEU A 236 -3.65 23.35 10.53
CA LEU A 236 -4.05 22.65 9.33
C LEU A 236 -2.84 22.11 8.59
N PRO A 237 -2.98 20.95 7.93
CA PRO A 237 -1.93 20.49 7.02
C PRO A 237 -1.86 21.39 5.78
N HIS A 238 -0.80 21.23 5.01
CA HIS A 238 -0.59 22.05 3.82
C HIS A 238 -1.36 21.44 2.64
N PHE A 239 -2.36 22.17 2.15
CA PHE A 239 -3.16 21.74 1.00
C PHE A 239 -2.55 22.24 -0.30
N SER A 240 -2.74 21.48 -1.36
CA SER A 240 -2.32 21.87 -2.71
C SER A 240 -3.51 21.66 -3.65
N THR A 241 -3.56 22.46 -4.73
CA THR A 241 -4.63 22.34 -5.71
C THR A 241 -4.16 21.56 -6.92
N PRO A 242 -5.03 20.74 -7.52
CA PRO A 242 -4.64 19.99 -8.72
C PRO A 242 -4.62 20.86 -9.97
N ALA A 243 -3.74 20.49 -10.90
CA ALA A 243 -3.74 21.01 -12.26
C ALA A 243 -3.95 19.83 -13.20
N PHE A 244 -4.79 20.00 -14.21
CA PHE A 244 -5.14 18.90 -15.09
C PHE A 244 -4.27 18.95 -16.34
N ASN A 245 -3.22 18.14 -16.33
CA ASN A 245 -2.25 18.03 -17.43
C ASN A 245 -2.48 16.69 -18.13
N GLY A 246 -2.74 16.72 -19.42
CA GLY A 246 -3.09 15.51 -20.17
C GLY A 246 -2.03 14.43 -20.14
N GLN A 247 -0.74 14.82 -20.24
CA GLN A 247 0.34 13.82 -20.24
C GLN A 247 0.44 13.14 -18.86
N ALA A 248 0.34 13.91 -17.77
CA ALA A 248 0.38 13.34 -16.43
C ALA A 248 -0.83 12.45 -16.17
N MET A 249 -2.01 12.89 -16.63
CA MET A 249 -3.23 12.09 -16.47
C MET A 249 -3.11 10.74 -17.20
N MET A 250 -2.57 10.77 -18.43
CA MET A 250 -2.39 9.53 -19.22
C MET A 250 -1.36 8.60 -18.59
N LEU A 251 -0.34 9.15 -17.94
CA LEU A 251 0.69 8.35 -17.27
C LEU A 251 0.16 7.72 -15.98
N ILE A 252 -0.63 8.46 -15.22
CA ILE A 252 -1.04 8.05 -13.87
C ILE A 252 -2.36 7.27 -13.87
N ALA A 253 -3.32 7.62 -14.74
CA ALA A 253 -4.62 6.95 -14.74
C ALA A 253 -4.55 5.43 -14.88
N PRO A 254 -3.63 4.84 -15.68
CA PRO A 254 -3.55 3.37 -15.76
C PRO A 254 -3.19 2.67 -14.45
N VAL A 255 -2.70 3.39 -13.44
CA VAL A 255 -2.46 2.82 -12.12
C VAL A 255 -3.75 2.20 -11.55
N ALA A 256 -4.93 2.66 -11.99
CA ALA A 256 -6.20 2.08 -11.55
C ALA A 256 -6.25 0.56 -11.78
N VAL A 257 -5.72 0.07 -12.91
CA VAL A 257 -5.69 -1.37 -13.19
C VAL A 257 -4.76 -2.09 -12.23
N ILE A 258 -3.65 -1.46 -11.88
CA ILE A 258 -2.71 -2.00 -10.90
C ILE A 258 -3.41 -2.11 -9.52
N LEU A 259 -4.16 -1.08 -9.14
CA LEU A 259 -4.89 -1.08 -7.88
C LEU A 259 -5.97 -2.15 -7.86
N VAL A 260 -6.63 -2.41 -9.00
CA VAL A 260 -7.59 -3.51 -9.08
C VAL A 260 -6.91 -4.83 -8.74
N ALA A 261 -5.74 -5.09 -9.33
CA ALA A 261 -5.01 -6.33 -9.05
C ALA A 261 -4.63 -6.43 -7.58
N GLU A 262 -4.09 -5.35 -7.02
CA GLU A 262 -3.64 -5.32 -5.62
C GLU A 262 -4.82 -5.53 -4.67
N ASN A 263 -5.90 -4.81 -4.88
CA ASN A 263 -7.04 -4.84 -3.96
C ASN A 263 -7.89 -6.09 -4.12
N LEU A 264 -7.91 -6.66 -5.32
CA LEU A 264 -8.52 -7.99 -5.49
C LEU A 264 -7.82 -9.00 -4.57
N GLY A 265 -6.48 -8.99 -4.55
CA GLY A 265 -5.72 -9.86 -3.68
C GLY A 265 -5.98 -9.58 -2.19
N HIS A 266 -6.02 -8.31 -1.80
CA HIS A 266 -6.26 -7.94 -0.40
C HIS A 266 -7.65 -8.36 0.07
N LEU A 267 -8.69 -8.13 -0.73
CA LEU A 267 -10.04 -8.50 -0.33
C LEU A 267 -10.22 -10.01 -0.28
N LYS A 268 -9.57 -10.75 -1.17
CA LYS A 268 -9.59 -12.22 -1.09
C LYS A 268 -8.89 -12.70 0.19
N ALA A 269 -7.80 -12.05 0.60
CA ALA A 269 -7.13 -12.39 1.85
C ALA A 269 -8.03 -12.13 3.05
N VAL A 270 -8.73 -10.99 3.05
CA VAL A 270 -9.68 -10.65 4.13
C VAL A 270 -10.83 -11.67 4.16
N ALA A 271 -11.34 -12.04 2.98
CA ALA A 271 -12.41 -13.05 2.90
C ALA A 271 -11.97 -14.39 3.50
N GLY A 272 -10.77 -14.84 3.15
CA GLY A 272 -10.24 -16.08 3.69
C GLY A 272 -10.04 -16.03 5.20
N MET A 273 -9.53 -14.91 5.68
CA MET A 273 -9.24 -14.72 7.10
C MET A 273 -10.51 -14.65 7.95
N THR A 274 -11.54 -13.94 7.45
CA THR A 274 -12.80 -13.75 8.20
C THR A 274 -13.79 -14.90 8.01
N GLY A 275 -13.57 -15.74 6.99
CA GLY A 275 -14.54 -16.76 6.63
C GLY A 275 -15.80 -16.20 6.01
N ARG A 276 -15.77 -14.95 5.54
CA ARG A 276 -16.91 -14.27 4.95
C ARG A 276 -16.68 -14.07 3.46
N ASN A 277 -17.73 -14.22 2.67
CA ASN A 277 -17.65 -13.94 1.24
C ASN A 277 -17.65 -12.42 1.02
N MET A 278 -16.56 -11.90 0.49
CA MET A 278 -16.41 -10.46 0.23
C MET A 278 -16.76 -10.10 -1.22
N ASP A 279 -17.06 -11.08 -2.07
CA ASP A 279 -17.38 -10.81 -3.48
C ASP A 279 -18.53 -9.80 -3.66
N PRO A 280 -19.62 -9.86 -2.85
CA PRO A 280 -20.69 -8.86 -3.00
C PRO A 280 -20.25 -7.43 -2.74
N TYR A 281 -19.12 -7.24 -2.03
CA TYR A 281 -18.64 -5.91 -1.65
C TYR A 281 -17.44 -5.49 -2.46
N MET A 282 -16.97 -6.32 -3.39
CA MET A 282 -15.74 -6.05 -4.16
C MET A 282 -15.88 -4.76 -4.98
N GLY A 283 -16.98 -4.62 -5.71
CA GLY A 283 -17.23 -3.42 -6.50
C GLY A 283 -17.36 -2.18 -5.62
N ARG A 284 -18.05 -2.31 -4.51
CA ARG A 284 -18.20 -1.21 -3.56
C ARG A 284 -16.85 -0.81 -2.96
N ALA A 285 -15.99 -1.79 -2.69
CA ALA A 285 -14.64 -1.51 -2.20
C ALA A 285 -13.83 -0.73 -3.23
N PHE A 286 -13.92 -1.11 -4.51
CA PHE A 286 -13.22 -0.38 -5.58
C PHE A 286 -13.75 1.04 -5.72
N VAL A 287 -15.08 1.23 -5.63
CA VAL A 287 -15.67 2.57 -5.65
C VAL A 287 -15.17 3.38 -4.45
N GLY A 288 -15.13 2.79 -3.27
CA GLY A 288 -14.65 3.47 -2.07
C GLY A 288 -13.19 3.90 -2.21
N ASP A 289 -12.32 3.01 -2.69
CA ASP A 289 -10.92 3.34 -2.95
C ASP A 289 -10.80 4.44 -4.00
N GLY A 290 -11.57 4.34 -5.08
CA GLY A 290 -11.51 5.29 -6.17
C GLY A 290 -11.94 6.68 -5.73
N LEU A 291 -13.06 6.77 -5.02
CA LEU A 291 -13.54 8.06 -4.51
C LEU A 291 -12.59 8.64 -3.47
N ALA A 292 -12.02 7.79 -2.60
CA ALA A 292 -11.04 8.24 -1.62
C ALA A 292 -9.79 8.78 -2.32
N THR A 293 -9.34 8.13 -3.39
CA THR A 293 -8.20 8.60 -4.19
C THR A 293 -8.51 9.94 -4.85
N MET A 294 -9.71 10.10 -5.42
CA MET A 294 -10.10 11.38 -6.03
C MET A 294 -10.12 12.49 -4.98
N LEU A 295 -10.68 12.21 -3.81
CA LEU A 295 -10.75 13.19 -2.75
C LEU A 295 -9.36 13.58 -2.25
N SER A 296 -8.49 12.61 -2.05
CA SER A 296 -7.11 12.85 -1.63
C SER A 296 -6.37 13.71 -2.66
N GLY A 297 -6.46 13.35 -3.94
CA GLY A 297 -5.81 14.11 -5.00
C GLY A 297 -6.35 15.53 -5.14
N SER A 298 -7.61 15.74 -4.78
CA SER A 298 -8.22 17.07 -4.91
C SER A 298 -7.68 18.09 -3.91
N VAL A 299 -7.05 17.63 -2.82
CA VAL A 299 -6.53 18.52 -1.78
C VAL A 299 -5.01 18.47 -1.64
N GLY A 300 -4.34 17.59 -2.36
CA GLY A 300 -2.87 17.54 -2.33
C GLY A 300 -2.29 16.23 -1.82
N GLY A 301 -3.11 15.21 -1.60
CA GLY A 301 -2.64 13.91 -1.13
C GLY A 301 -2.45 12.91 -2.24
N SER A 302 -1.78 11.83 -1.92
CA SER A 302 -1.58 10.72 -2.85
C SER A 302 -2.82 9.86 -2.98
N GLY A 303 -2.82 8.98 -3.99
CA GLY A 303 -3.81 7.94 -4.08
C GLY A 303 -3.71 6.97 -2.91
N VAL A 304 -4.84 6.38 -2.56
CA VAL A 304 -4.92 5.47 -1.42
C VAL A 304 -5.27 4.05 -1.87
N THR A 305 -4.95 3.10 -1.01
CA THR A 305 -5.21 1.69 -1.25
C THR A 305 -5.41 0.98 0.08
N THR A 306 -6.05 -0.18 0.05
CA THR A 306 -6.15 -1.02 1.25
C THR A 306 -4.76 -1.50 1.65
N TYR A 307 -4.55 -1.66 2.96
CA TYR A 307 -3.22 -1.89 3.50
C TYR A 307 -3.01 -3.32 4.00
N ALA A 308 -1.98 -3.96 3.44
CA ALA A 308 -1.55 -5.28 3.88
C ALA A 308 -1.06 -5.28 5.33
N GLU A 309 -0.46 -4.18 5.77
CA GLU A 309 0.02 -4.03 7.15
C GLU A 309 -1.12 -4.24 8.15
N ASN A 310 -2.27 -3.66 7.86
CA ASN A 310 -3.43 -3.77 8.73
C ASN A 310 -4.09 -5.14 8.63
N ILE A 311 -4.01 -5.77 7.46
CA ILE A 311 -4.41 -7.17 7.32
C ILE A 311 -3.55 -8.05 8.24
N GLY A 312 -2.25 -7.77 8.31
CA GLY A 312 -1.34 -8.48 9.21
C GLY A 312 -1.72 -8.34 10.68
N VAL A 313 -2.11 -7.13 11.09
CA VAL A 313 -2.56 -6.91 12.48
C VAL A 313 -3.83 -7.72 12.74
N MET A 314 -4.77 -7.71 11.81
CA MET A 314 -5.99 -8.53 11.95
C MET A 314 -5.66 -10.01 12.09
N ALA A 315 -4.69 -10.48 11.32
CA ALA A 315 -4.31 -11.91 11.37
C ALA A 315 -3.79 -12.32 12.75
N VAL A 316 -3.06 -11.42 13.42
CA VAL A 316 -2.49 -11.69 14.75
C VAL A 316 -3.56 -11.55 15.83
N THR A 317 -4.31 -10.46 15.79
CA THR A 317 -5.27 -10.14 16.87
C THR A 317 -6.56 -10.92 16.74
N LYS A 318 -6.89 -11.38 15.53
CA LYS A 318 -8.16 -12.03 15.21
C LYS A 318 -9.36 -11.14 15.52
N VAL A 319 -9.17 -9.84 15.52
CA VAL A 319 -10.23 -8.84 15.67
C VAL A 319 -10.51 -8.26 14.28
N TYR A 320 -11.64 -8.63 13.72
CA TYR A 320 -12.03 -8.23 12.37
C TYR A 320 -13.14 -7.17 12.37
N SER A 321 -13.47 -6.65 13.53
CA SER A 321 -14.54 -5.64 13.67
C SER A 321 -14.25 -4.41 12.81
N THR A 322 -15.20 -4.03 11.96
CA THR A 322 -15.02 -2.85 11.12
C THR A 322 -15.00 -1.55 11.94
N LEU A 323 -15.59 -1.56 13.16
CA LEU A 323 -15.55 -0.39 14.04
C LEU A 323 -14.14 -0.05 14.51
N VAL A 324 -13.23 -1.03 14.56
CA VAL A 324 -11.83 -0.78 14.90
C VAL A 324 -11.21 0.16 13.85
N PHE A 325 -11.58 0.02 12.59
CA PHE A 325 -11.04 0.86 11.53
C PHE A 325 -11.65 2.26 11.55
N VAL A 326 -12.88 2.39 12.00
CA VAL A 326 -13.45 3.73 12.27
C VAL A 326 -12.65 4.43 13.37
N ALA A 327 -12.33 3.72 14.45
CA ALA A 327 -11.50 4.28 15.52
C ALA A 327 -10.11 4.67 15.00
N ALA A 328 -9.48 3.80 14.20
CA ALA A 328 -8.16 4.08 13.62
C ALA A 328 -8.21 5.31 12.73
N ALA A 329 -9.26 5.45 11.91
CA ALA A 329 -9.41 6.59 11.01
C ALA A 329 -9.57 7.90 11.79
N VAL A 330 -10.36 7.88 12.85
CA VAL A 330 -10.54 9.09 13.68
C VAL A 330 -9.21 9.49 14.33
N ILE A 331 -8.46 8.52 14.84
CA ILE A 331 -7.14 8.79 15.43
C ILE A 331 -6.21 9.40 14.39
N ALA A 332 -6.17 8.84 13.18
CA ALA A 332 -5.33 9.37 12.11
C ALA A 332 -5.75 10.80 11.73
N MET A 333 -7.05 11.06 11.66
CA MET A 333 -7.53 12.40 11.32
C MET A 333 -7.15 13.42 12.40
N LEU A 334 -7.19 13.03 13.66
CA LEU A 334 -6.77 13.93 14.74
C LEU A 334 -5.28 14.24 14.67
N LEU A 335 -4.45 13.31 14.29
CA LEU A 335 -3.01 13.53 14.12
C LEU A 335 -2.68 14.50 13.00
N UNK A 336 -3.40 14.42 12.14
CA UNK A 336 -3.19 15.16 11.12
C UNK A 336 -3.21 16.50 11.38
N PHE A 337 -3.83 16.97 12.28
CA PHE A 337 -3.97 18.38 12.59
C PHE A 337 -2.87 18.88 13.53
N SER A 338 -1.76 18.18 13.61
CA SER A 338 -0.63 18.62 14.41
C SER A 338 0.59 18.93 13.52
N PRO A 339 0.86 20.23 13.24
CA PRO A 339 2.09 20.59 12.52
C PRO A 339 3.36 20.15 13.24
N LYS A 340 3.36 20.08 14.58
CA LYS A 340 4.52 19.60 15.33
C LYS A 340 4.78 18.13 15.00
N PHE A 341 3.75 17.32 14.86
CA PHE A 341 3.89 15.93 14.47
C PHE A 341 4.48 15.80 13.06
N GLY A 342 3.98 16.61 12.11
CA GLY A 342 4.54 16.63 10.76
C GLY A 342 6.00 17.09 10.73
N ALA A 343 6.34 18.08 11.54
CA ALA A 343 7.74 18.51 11.65
C ALA A 343 8.62 17.39 12.20
N LEU A 344 8.12 16.62 13.16
CA LEU A 344 8.86 15.48 13.68
C LEU A 344 9.09 14.42 12.59
N ILE A 345 8.09 14.17 11.75
CA ILE A 345 8.23 13.24 10.64
C ILE A 345 9.35 13.70 9.71
N HIS A 346 9.43 15.00 9.43
CA HIS A 346 10.44 15.54 8.52
C HIS A 346 11.87 15.48 9.10
N THR A 347 12.03 15.16 10.39
CA THR A 347 13.37 14.94 10.96
C THR A 347 13.92 13.56 10.66
N ILE A 348 13.11 12.64 10.14
CA ILE A 348 13.60 11.30 9.81
C ILE A 348 14.71 11.45 8.75
N PRO A 349 15.93 10.97 9.03
CA PRO A 349 17.05 11.18 8.09
C PRO A 349 16.82 10.45 6.77
N ALA A 350 17.31 11.05 5.67
CA ALA A 350 17.12 10.49 4.33
C ALA A 350 17.64 9.05 4.22
N PRO A 351 18.84 8.71 4.74
CA PRO A 351 19.26 7.28 4.62
C PRO A 351 18.43 6.32 5.45
N VAL A 352 17.80 6.79 6.53
CA VAL A 352 16.88 5.94 7.29
C VAL A 352 15.61 5.72 6.49
N ILE A 353 15.07 6.76 5.86
CA ILE A 353 13.92 6.64 4.95
C ILE A 353 14.26 5.67 3.81
N GLY A 354 15.44 5.81 3.22
CA GLY A 354 15.85 4.95 2.12
C GLY A 354 16.01 3.49 2.53
N GLY A 355 16.60 3.25 3.71
CA GLY A 355 16.72 1.89 4.24
C GLY A 355 15.36 1.25 4.49
N ALA A 356 14.44 2.01 5.09
CA ALA A 356 13.08 1.53 5.31
C ALA A 356 12.39 1.26 3.97
N SER A 357 12.63 2.10 2.97
CA SER A 357 12.06 1.91 1.62
C SER A 357 12.55 0.62 0.98
N ILE A 358 13.84 0.29 1.15
CA ILE A 358 14.37 -0.98 0.65
C ILE A 358 13.56 -2.14 1.24
N VAL A 359 13.32 -2.12 2.54
CA VAL A 359 12.56 -3.20 3.18
C VAL A 359 11.11 -3.20 2.69
N VAL A 360 10.46 -2.04 2.67
CA VAL A 360 9.02 -1.95 2.30
C VAL A 360 8.81 -2.41 0.86
N PHE A 361 9.65 -1.96 -0.08
CA PHE A 361 9.48 -2.33 -1.49
C PHE A 361 9.78 -3.83 -1.68
N GLY A 362 10.76 -4.34 -0.95
CA GLY A 362 11.02 -5.78 -0.95
C GLY A 362 9.85 -6.58 -0.41
N LEU A 363 9.22 -6.10 0.66
CA LEU A 363 8.05 -6.77 1.22
C LEU A 363 6.86 -6.75 0.25
N ILE A 364 6.73 -5.69 -0.54
CA ILE A 364 5.70 -5.66 -1.59
C ILE A 364 5.99 -6.75 -2.62
N ALA A 365 7.24 -6.88 -3.05
CA ALA A 365 7.61 -7.93 -4.01
C ALA A 365 7.32 -9.32 -3.43
N VAL A 366 7.67 -9.54 -2.16
CA VAL A 366 7.41 -10.82 -1.50
C VAL A 366 5.91 -11.09 -1.37
N ALA A 367 5.10 -10.05 -1.14
CA ALA A 367 3.65 -10.21 -1.10
C ALA A 367 3.12 -10.75 -2.43
N GLY A 368 3.68 -10.29 -3.55
CA GLY A 368 3.34 -10.86 -4.85
C GLY A 368 3.68 -12.35 -4.95
N ALA A 369 4.88 -12.72 -4.51
CA ALA A 369 5.29 -14.12 -4.50
C ALA A 369 4.37 -14.96 -3.60
N ARG A 370 3.94 -14.38 -2.48
CA ARG A 370 3.05 -15.09 -1.56
C ARG A 370 1.70 -15.40 -2.23
N ILE A 371 1.20 -14.51 -3.08
CA ILE A 371 -0.03 -14.77 -3.84
C ILE A 371 0.15 -16.06 -4.67
N TRP A 372 1.30 -16.22 -5.33
CA TRP A 372 1.59 -17.43 -6.10
C TRP A 372 1.60 -18.67 -5.22
N VAL A 373 2.27 -18.60 -4.08
CA VAL A 373 2.40 -19.76 -3.19
C VAL A 373 1.05 -20.17 -2.62
N GLN A 374 0.27 -19.20 -2.16
CA GLN A 374 -1.04 -19.50 -1.55
C GLN A 374 -2.04 -20.05 -2.55
N ASN A 375 -1.91 -19.69 -3.83
CA ASN A 375 -2.83 -20.14 -4.88
C ASN A 375 -2.25 -21.28 -5.72
N ARG A 376 -1.12 -21.84 -5.28
CA ARG A 376 -0.45 -22.97 -5.93
C ARG A 376 -0.23 -22.74 -7.42
N VAL A 377 0.25 -21.55 -7.75
CA VAL A 377 0.55 -21.17 -9.13
C VAL A 377 1.70 -22.06 -9.64
N ASP A 378 1.49 -22.67 -10.81
CA ASP A 378 2.48 -23.58 -11.39
C ASP A 378 3.36 -22.81 -12.36
N LEU A 379 4.56 -22.44 -11.91
CA LEU A 379 5.53 -21.71 -12.74
C LEU A 379 6.27 -22.62 -13.72
N SER A 380 6.06 -23.93 -13.66
CA SER A 380 6.61 -24.83 -14.66
C SER A 380 5.82 -24.82 -15.97
N GLN A 381 4.57 -24.32 -15.95
CA GLN A 381 3.82 -24.10 -17.19
C GLN A 381 4.45 -22.98 -17.99
N ASN A 382 4.72 -23.22 -19.28
CA ASN A 382 5.46 -22.27 -20.09
C ASN A 382 4.71 -20.93 -20.25
N GLY A 383 3.38 -20.96 -20.33
CA GLY A 383 2.63 -19.73 -20.41
C GLY A 383 2.79 -18.85 -19.18
N ASN A 384 2.68 -19.47 -18.00
CA ASN A 384 2.89 -18.75 -16.74
C ASN A 384 4.33 -18.26 -16.63
N LEU A 385 5.27 -19.13 -16.96
CA LEU A 385 6.70 -18.82 -16.86
C LEU A 385 7.08 -17.60 -17.69
N ILE A 386 6.65 -17.57 -18.96
CA ILE A 386 6.99 -16.46 -19.87
C ILE A 386 6.31 -15.18 -19.41
N MET A 387 5.03 -15.25 -19.03
CA MET A 387 4.31 -14.05 -18.60
C MET A 387 4.97 -13.45 -17.36
N VAL A 388 5.29 -14.28 -16.37
CA VAL A 388 5.94 -13.80 -15.14
C VAL A 388 7.31 -13.23 -15.46
N ALA A 389 8.11 -13.94 -16.26
CA ALA A 389 9.48 -13.50 -16.60
C ALA A 389 9.45 -12.11 -17.25
N VAL A 390 8.59 -11.92 -18.24
CA VAL A 390 8.51 -10.64 -18.96
C VAL A 390 8.01 -9.54 -18.01
N THR A 391 6.96 -9.82 -17.23
CA THR A 391 6.37 -8.84 -16.34
C THR A 391 7.40 -8.32 -15.33
N LEU A 392 8.17 -9.22 -14.73
CA LEU A 392 9.16 -8.82 -13.72
C LEU A 392 10.26 -7.94 -14.33
N VAL A 393 10.72 -8.27 -15.54
CA VAL A 393 11.76 -7.46 -16.19
C VAL A 393 11.22 -6.09 -16.60
N LEU A 394 10.01 -6.03 -17.15
CA LEU A 394 9.42 -4.76 -17.55
C LEU A 394 9.23 -3.84 -16.35
N GLY A 395 8.78 -4.39 -15.23
CA GLY A 395 8.61 -3.61 -14.00
C GLY A 395 9.93 -3.17 -13.41
N ALA A 396 10.87 -4.10 -13.23
CA ALA A 396 12.15 -3.80 -12.60
C ALA A 396 12.98 -2.84 -13.45
N GLY A 397 12.93 -2.99 -14.77
CA GLY A 397 13.66 -2.12 -15.68
C GLY A 397 12.95 -0.83 -16.03
N ASP A 398 11.74 -0.65 -15.52
CA ASP A 398 10.92 0.55 -15.78
C ASP A 398 10.76 0.79 -17.29
N PHE A 399 10.37 -0.24 -18.01
CA PHE A 399 10.21 -0.16 -19.46
C PHE A 399 9.00 0.68 -19.83
N ALA A 400 9.24 1.81 -20.48
CA ALA A 400 8.17 2.72 -20.89
C ALA A 400 7.89 2.60 -22.36
N LEU A 401 6.61 2.61 -22.75
CA LEU A 401 6.17 2.63 -24.13
C LEU A 401 5.39 3.91 -24.41
N THR A 402 5.70 4.55 -25.53
CA THR A 402 5.01 5.75 -25.97
C THR A 402 4.27 5.45 -27.28
N LEU A 403 2.95 5.71 -27.27
CA LEU A 403 2.09 5.52 -28.44
C LEU A 403 1.27 6.80 -28.63
N GLY A 404 1.59 7.59 -29.65
CA GLY A 404 0.82 8.76 -30.02
C GLY A 404 0.60 9.74 -28.88
N GLY A 405 1.63 10.11 -28.14
CA GLY A 405 1.54 11.05 -27.03
C GLY A 405 1.12 10.44 -25.72
N PHE A 406 0.73 9.17 -25.73
CA PHE A 406 0.39 8.42 -24.51
C PHE A 406 1.62 7.62 -24.09
N THR A 407 2.08 7.81 -22.86
CA THR A 407 3.23 7.07 -22.32
C THR A 407 2.75 6.14 -21.20
N LEU A 408 3.06 4.86 -21.35
CA LEU A 408 2.79 3.86 -20.32
C LEU A 408 4.11 3.58 -19.60
N GLY A 409 4.16 3.87 -18.30
CA GLY A 409 5.38 3.64 -17.49
C GLY A 409 5.64 2.18 -17.22
N GLY A 410 6.72 1.89 -16.52
CA GLY A 410 7.16 0.51 -16.29
C GLY A 410 6.16 -0.35 -15.53
N ILE A 411 5.49 0.21 -14.52
CA ILE A 411 4.44 -0.55 -13.84
C ILE A 411 3.27 -0.79 -14.80
N GLY A 412 2.96 0.20 -15.63
CA GLY A 412 1.90 0.06 -16.64
C GLY A 412 2.21 -1.00 -17.67
N THR A 413 3.42 -0.99 -18.26
CA THR A 413 3.79 -2.01 -19.26
C THR A 413 3.81 -3.39 -18.62
N ALA A 414 4.30 -3.49 -17.38
CA ALA A 414 4.29 -4.76 -16.66
C ALA A 414 2.86 -5.28 -16.47
N THR A 415 1.97 -4.40 -16.03
CA THR A 415 0.59 -4.80 -15.71
C THR A 415 -0.19 -5.16 -16.96
N PHE A 416 -0.21 -4.28 -17.96
CA PHE A 416 -0.95 -4.55 -19.18
C PHE A 416 -0.29 -5.67 -19.99
N GLY A 417 1.05 -5.75 -19.93
CA GLY A 417 1.78 -6.85 -20.53
C GLY A 417 1.41 -8.19 -19.89
N ALA A 418 1.32 -8.24 -18.56
CA ALA A 418 0.93 -9.47 -17.85
C ALA A 418 -0.47 -9.91 -18.26
N ILE A 419 -1.41 -8.97 -18.31
CA ILE A 419 -2.79 -9.28 -18.68
C ILE A 419 -2.84 -9.81 -20.12
N LEU A 420 -2.17 -9.11 -21.04
CA LEU A 420 -2.16 -9.48 -22.45
C LEU A 420 -1.48 -10.84 -22.67
N LEU A 421 -0.30 -11.03 -22.08
CA LEU A 421 0.44 -12.30 -22.24
C LEU A 421 -0.34 -13.46 -21.64
N ASN A 422 -0.97 -13.25 -20.48
CA ASN A 422 -1.79 -14.30 -19.90
C ASN A 422 -2.94 -14.68 -20.83
N ALA A 423 -3.62 -13.68 -21.40
CA ALA A 423 -4.73 -13.94 -22.32
C ALA A 423 -4.27 -14.69 -23.56
N LEU A 424 -3.10 -14.34 -24.09
CA LEU A 424 -2.60 -14.97 -25.32
C LEU A 424 -1.98 -16.34 -25.05
N LEU A 425 -1.27 -16.51 -23.94
CA LEU A 425 -0.46 -17.71 -23.68
C LEU A 425 -1.19 -18.74 -22.82
N SER A 426 -2.37 -18.44 -22.31
CA SER A 426 -3.13 -19.37 -21.50
C SER A 426 -4.08 -20.21 -22.35
N ARG A 427 -3.88 -20.24 -23.67
CA ARG A 427 -4.66 -21.14 -24.52
C ARG A 427 -4.44 -22.56 -24.01
N ARG A 428 -5.56 -23.22 -23.73
CA ARG A 428 -5.52 -24.62 -23.30
C ARG A 428 -4.85 -25.45 -24.36
N LEU A 429 -3.62 -25.81 -24.14
CA LEU A 429 -3.07 -26.98 -24.80
C LEU A 429 -3.94 -28.15 -24.33
N VAL A 430 -4.44 -28.88 -25.27
CA VAL A 430 -5.17 -30.13 -25.06
C VAL A 430 -4.51 -30.86 -23.88
N ASP A 431 -5.32 -31.29 -22.94
CA ASP A 431 -4.87 -32.04 -21.76
C ASP A 431 -3.90 -33.13 -22.17
N VAL A 432 -2.62 -32.83 -22.05
CA VAL A 432 -1.60 -33.88 -22.14
C VAL A 432 -1.57 -34.49 -20.75
N PRO A 433 -1.97 -35.75 -20.60
CA PRO A 433 -1.91 -36.37 -19.29
C PRO A 433 -0.48 -36.27 -18.76
N PRO A 434 -0.29 -36.09 -17.45
CA PRO A 434 1.05 -36.07 -16.90
C PRO A 434 1.78 -37.37 -17.26
N PRO A 435 3.08 -37.30 -17.54
CA PRO A 435 3.82 -38.51 -17.86
C PRO A 435 3.67 -39.52 -16.71
N GLU A 436 3.36 -40.72 -17.05
CA GLU A 436 3.28 -41.81 -16.07
C GLU A 436 4.66 -41.91 -15.37
N VAL A 437 4.62 -41.75 -14.06
CA VAL A 437 5.81 -42.01 -13.26
C VAL A 437 5.98 -43.52 -13.23
N VAL A 438 6.92 -44.01 -14.02
CA VAL A 438 7.25 -45.45 -13.97
C VAL A 438 8.03 -45.64 -12.65
N HIS A 439 7.29 -46.18 -11.68
CA HIS A 439 7.96 -46.63 -10.47
C HIS A 439 8.81 -47.83 -10.84
N GLN A 440 10.11 -47.62 -10.93
CA GLN A 440 11.01 -48.78 -10.99
C GLN A 440 11.01 -49.37 -9.59
N GLU A 441 10.40 -50.54 -9.47
CA GLU A 441 10.50 -51.29 -8.23
C GLU A 441 11.99 -51.63 -8.00
N PRO A 442 12.44 -51.66 -6.75
CA PRO A 442 13.84 -51.95 -6.45
C PRO A 442 14.23 -53.37 -6.77
#